data_95f2fd1fdc45b3c10e7da3695887c635
#
_entry.id   95f2fd1fdc45b3c10e7da3695887c635
#
_cell.length_a   1.000
_cell.length_b   1.000
_cell.length_c   1.000
_cell.angle_alpha   90.00
_cell.angle_beta   90.00
_cell.angle_gamma   90.00
#
_symmetry.space_group_name_H-M   'P 1'
#
loop_
_entity.id
_entity.type
_entity.pdbx_description
1 polymer ?
#
loop_
_entity_poly.entity_id
_entity_poly.type
_entity_poly.pdbx_seq_one_letter_code
_entity_poly.pdbx_strand_id
1 'polypeptide(L)'
;MDNKRPLIAHLCLFCSGAFWGLMAPVGKDAMLHGIDGIDLVSFRVLGGALLFWIASFFTKREHIPTKDIIKMAGAGIFGLVCNQCCYTIGLSLTSPSNSSIMTTSMPIFAMILSFLILKEPITWKKAIGVLMGCSGACIIILTSA
;
A
#
# COMPACT_ATOMS: atom_id res chain seq x y z
N MET A 1 31.00 -2.49 -10.69
CA MET A 1 29.69 -2.16 -10.11
C MET A 1 28.87 -3.44 -10.04
N ASP A 2 28.48 -3.83 -8.83
CA ASP A 2 27.92 -5.16 -8.54
C ASP A 2 26.54 -5.32 -9.20
N ASN A 3 26.47 -6.16 -10.25
CA ASN A 3 25.26 -6.44 -11.03
C ASN A 3 24.17 -7.17 -10.20
N LYS A 4 24.47 -7.53 -8.95
CA LYS A 4 23.54 -8.21 -8.03
C LYS A 4 22.56 -7.25 -7.34
N ARG A 5 22.91 -5.98 -7.18
CA ARG A 5 22.06 -4.99 -6.50
C ARG A 5 20.70 -4.75 -7.18
N PRO A 6 20.63 -4.57 -8.52
CA PRO A 6 19.33 -4.39 -9.17
C PRO A 6 18.46 -5.65 -9.10
N LEU A 7 19.05 -6.85 -9.20
CA LEU A 7 18.29 -8.10 -9.09
C LEU A 7 17.65 -8.27 -7.71
N ILE A 8 18.41 -8.00 -6.65
CA ILE A 8 17.88 -8.03 -5.26
C ILE A 8 16.75 -7.02 -5.10
N ALA A 9 16.90 -5.80 -5.63
CA ALA A 9 15.86 -4.79 -5.57
C ALA A 9 14.57 -5.25 -6.28
N HIS A 10 14.68 -5.84 -7.46
CA HIS A 10 13.53 -6.39 -8.20
C HIS A 10 12.86 -7.55 -7.46
N LEU A 11 13.64 -8.44 -6.85
CA LEU A 11 13.10 -9.53 -6.03
C LEU A 11 12.35 -9.00 -4.80
N CYS A 12 12.92 -8.01 -4.10
CA CYS A 12 12.26 -7.38 -2.97
C CYS A 12 10.96 -6.70 -3.36
N LEU A 13 10.94 -5.99 -4.50
CA LEU A 13 9.73 -5.35 -5.03
C LEU A 13 8.67 -6.39 -5.42
N PHE A 14 9.07 -7.48 -6.04
CA PHE A 14 8.16 -8.57 -6.39
C PHE A 14 7.54 -9.22 -5.14
N CYS A 15 8.36 -9.56 -4.15
CA CYS A 15 7.87 -10.12 -2.88
C CYS A 15 6.93 -9.15 -2.17
N SER A 16 7.28 -7.86 -2.11
CA SER A 16 6.42 -6.83 -1.52
C SER A 16 5.06 -6.74 -2.22
N GLY A 17 5.05 -6.78 -3.56
CA GLY A 17 3.81 -6.78 -4.35
C GLY A 17 2.97 -8.04 -4.12
N ALA A 18 3.61 -9.21 -4.03
CA ALA A 18 2.93 -10.47 -3.74
C ALA A 18 2.28 -10.47 -2.35
N PHE A 19 2.99 -10.03 -1.32
CA PHE A 19 2.42 -9.89 0.02
C PHE A 19 1.29 -8.86 0.08
N TRP A 20 1.42 -7.77 -0.65
CA TRP A 20 0.36 -6.77 -0.76
C TRP A 20 -0.90 -7.34 -1.42
N GLY A 21 -0.75 -8.12 -2.49
CA GLY A 21 -1.86 -8.77 -3.19
C GLY A 21 -2.59 -9.81 -2.33
N LEU A 22 -1.87 -10.55 -1.48
CA LEU A 22 -2.45 -11.51 -0.54
C LEU A 22 -3.22 -10.86 0.61
N MET A 23 -3.04 -9.56 0.82
CA MET A 23 -3.65 -8.85 1.95
C MET A 23 -5.17 -8.87 1.93
N ALA A 24 -5.80 -8.68 0.77
CA ALA A 24 -7.25 -8.64 0.64
C ALA A 24 -7.92 -9.99 0.91
N PRO A 25 -7.53 -11.10 0.25
CA PRO A 25 -8.15 -12.41 0.49
C PRO A 25 -7.91 -12.92 1.92
N VAL A 26 -6.67 -12.82 2.43
CA VAL A 26 -6.34 -13.27 3.79
C VAL A 26 -7.05 -12.40 4.85
N GLY A 27 -7.11 -11.08 4.64
CA GLY A 27 -7.83 -10.18 5.55
C GLY A 27 -9.33 -10.47 5.57
N LYS A 28 -9.93 -10.74 4.42
CA LYS A 28 -11.35 -11.08 4.35
C LYS A 28 -11.65 -12.43 5.02
N ASP A 29 -10.80 -13.42 4.79
CA ASP A 29 -10.93 -14.73 5.42
C ASP A 29 -10.86 -14.62 6.96
N ALA A 30 -9.90 -13.85 7.50
CA ALA A 30 -9.80 -13.59 8.92
C ALA A 30 -11.07 -12.91 9.49
N MET A 31 -11.65 -11.96 8.74
CA MET A 31 -12.92 -11.31 9.13
C MET A 31 -14.10 -12.28 9.14
N LEU A 32 -14.17 -13.21 8.21
CA LEU A 32 -15.20 -14.25 8.17
C LEU A 32 -15.10 -15.23 9.37
N HIS A 33 -13.90 -15.39 9.93
CA HIS A 33 -13.65 -16.19 11.14
C HIS A 33 -13.79 -15.38 12.45
N GLY A 34 -14.37 -14.18 12.39
CA GLY A 34 -14.77 -13.41 13.57
C GLY A 34 -13.74 -12.39 14.06
N ILE A 35 -12.70 -12.11 13.30
CA ILE A 35 -11.76 -11.02 13.60
C ILE A 35 -12.35 -9.71 13.06
N ASP A 36 -12.54 -8.72 13.94
CA ASP A 36 -13.02 -7.41 13.49
C ASP A 36 -11.95 -6.69 12.64
N GLY A 37 -12.43 -5.85 11.71
CA GLY A 37 -11.54 -5.10 10.82
C GLY A 37 -10.56 -4.20 11.55
N ILE A 38 -10.97 -3.61 12.66
CA ILE A 38 -10.11 -2.75 13.49
C ILE A 38 -9.03 -3.58 14.21
N ASP A 39 -9.37 -4.76 14.68
CA ASP A 39 -8.43 -5.68 15.32
C ASP A 39 -7.36 -6.13 14.34
N LEU A 40 -7.77 -6.44 13.10
CA LEU A 40 -6.85 -6.82 12.01
C LEU A 40 -5.84 -5.71 11.73
N VAL A 41 -6.28 -4.43 11.66
CA VAL A 41 -5.38 -3.28 11.50
C VAL A 41 -4.45 -3.15 12.69
N SER A 42 -4.97 -3.31 13.90
CA SER A 42 -4.18 -3.20 15.14
C SER A 42 -3.07 -4.23 15.19
N PHE A 43 -3.36 -5.50 14.89
CA PHE A 43 -2.35 -6.57 14.80
C PHE A 43 -1.29 -6.29 13.73
N ARG A 44 -1.68 -5.74 12.59
CA ARG A 44 -0.75 -5.41 11.50
C ARG A 44 0.16 -4.26 11.85
N VAL A 45 -0.39 -3.20 12.45
CA VAL A 45 0.39 -2.01 12.87
C VAL A 45 1.34 -2.37 14.01
N LEU A 46 0.86 -3.09 15.02
CA LEU A 46 1.69 -3.51 16.16
C LEU A 46 2.76 -4.51 15.73
N GLY A 47 2.39 -5.53 14.95
CA GLY A 47 3.32 -6.53 14.44
C GLY A 47 4.39 -5.89 13.53
N GLY A 48 3.97 -4.98 12.64
CA GLY A 48 4.89 -4.22 11.80
C GLY A 48 5.84 -3.35 12.61
N ALA A 49 5.33 -2.59 13.59
CA ALA A 49 6.13 -1.75 14.47
C ALA A 49 7.17 -2.58 15.24
N LEU A 50 6.77 -3.73 15.76
CA LEU A 50 7.65 -4.64 16.49
C LEU A 50 8.78 -5.19 15.60
N LEU A 51 8.43 -5.64 14.39
CA LEU A 51 9.40 -6.15 13.41
C LEU A 51 10.37 -5.06 12.95
N PHE A 52 9.89 -3.85 12.67
CA PHE A 52 10.75 -2.73 12.33
C PHE A 52 11.66 -2.31 13.49
N TRP A 53 11.17 -2.39 14.73
CA TRP A 53 11.95 -2.09 15.92
C TRP A 53 13.08 -3.12 16.08
N ILE A 54 12.78 -4.40 15.94
CA ILE A 54 13.80 -5.47 15.94
C ILE A 54 14.80 -5.24 14.81
N ALA A 55 14.35 -4.95 13.58
CA ALA A 55 15.22 -4.68 12.45
C ALA A 55 16.15 -3.47 12.69
N SER A 56 15.69 -2.47 13.45
CA SER A 56 16.50 -1.29 13.78
C SER A 56 17.76 -1.59 14.58
N PHE A 57 17.79 -2.70 15.33
CA PHE A 57 19.01 -3.12 16.06
C PHE A 57 20.13 -3.56 15.11
N PHE A 58 19.79 -3.96 13.90
CA PHE A 58 20.75 -4.40 12.87
C PHE A 58 21.17 -3.28 11.91
N THR A 59 20.58 -2.07 12.07
CA THR A 59 20.83 -0.93 11.20
C THR A 59 21.68 0.13 11.91
N LYS A 60 22.51 0.84 11.16
CA LYS A 60 23.29 1.97 11.71
C LYS A 60 22.34 3.07 12.18
N ARG A 61 22.55 3.53 13.40
CA ARG A 61 21.77 4.66 13.95
C ARG A 61 22.20 5.95 13.26
N GLU A 62 21.25 6.62 12.63
CA GLU A 62 21.42 7.97 12.12
C GLU A 62 20.78 8.97 13.09
N HIS A 63 21.41 10.13 13.23
CA HIS A 63 20.85 11.20 14.07
C HIS A 63 19.76 11.93 13.28
N ILE A 64 18.50 11.69 13.64
CA ILE A 64 17.34 12.33 12.99
C ILE A 64 16.88 13.52 13.84
N PRO A 65 16.75 14.73 13.28
CA PRO A 65 16.23 15.89 14.01
C PRO A 65 14.79 15.64 14.49
N THR A 66 14.46 16.09 15.69
CA THR A 66 13.13 15.91 16.29
C THR A 66 11.99 16.44 15.40
N LYS A 67 12.25 17.52 14.66
CA LYS A 67 11.26 18.09 13.71
C LYS A 67 10.87 17.09 12.61
N ASP A 68 11.82 16.32 12.12
CA ASP A 68 11.55 15.33 11.07
C ASP A 68 10.86 14.08 11.65
N ILE A 69 11.16 13.71 12.89
CA ILE A 69 10.44 12.65 13.60
C ILE A 69 8.95 13.01 13.74
N ILE A 70 8.62 14.24 14.10
CA ILE A 70 7.22 14.69 14.23
C ILE A 70 6.51 14.67 12.87
N LYS A 71 7.18 15.11 11.80
CA LYS A 71 6.63 15.04 10.44
C LYS A 71 6.39 13.60 10.00
N MET A 72 7.35 12.70 10.27
CA MET A 72 7.25 11.28 9.96
C MET A 72 6.11 10.63 10.76
N ALA A 73 5.96 10.98 12.05
CA ALA A 73 4.83 10.49 12.85
C ALA A 73 3.48 10.93 12.28
N GLY A 74 3.36 12.22 11.91
CA GLY A 74 2.15 12.71 11.23
C GLY A 74 1.88 12.00 9.91
N ALA A 75 2.88 11.85 9.07
CA ALA A 75 2.77 11.10 7.81
C ALA A 75 2.39 9.63 8.05
N GLY A 76 2.91 9.00 9.11
CA GLY A 76 2.55 7.63 9.49
C GLY A 76 1.10 7.49 9.94
N ILE A 77 0.59 8.44 10.72
CA ILE A 77 -0.82 8.43 11.15
C ILE A 77 -1.75 8.56 9.94
N PHE A 78 -1.54 9.55 9.08
CA PHE A 78 -2.42 9.77 7.94
C PHE A 78 -2.18 8.77 6.79
N GLY A 79 -0.93 8.50 6.46
CA GLY A 79 -0.58 7.65 5.32
C GLY A 79 -0.68 6.16 5.60
N LEU A 80 -0.53 5.73 6.86
CA LEU A 80 -0.61 4.33 7.24
C LEU A 80 -1.89 4.03 8.02
N VAL A 81 -2.05 4.61 9.21
CA VAL A 81 -3.15 4.21 10.12
C VAL A 81 -4.51 4.55 9.53
N CYS A 82 -4.75 5.80 9.14
CA CYS A 82 -6.03 6.21 8.55
C CYS A 82 -6.32 5.47 7.24
N ASN A 83 -5.30 5.32 6.39
CA ASN A 83 -5.44 4.59 5.14
C ASN A 83 -5.83 3.12 5.38
N GLN A 84 -5.15 2.44 6.29
CA GLN A 84 -5.42 1.04 6.62
C GLN A 84 -6.79 0.86 7.27
N CYS A 85 -7.19 1.73 8.19
CA CYS A 85 -8.51 1.69 8.80
C CYS A 85 -9.61 1.85 7.75
N CYS A 86 -9.52 2.87 6.89
CA CYS A 86 -10.50 3.10 5.83
C CYS A 86 -10.58 1.91 4.85
N TYR A 87 -9.42 1.37 4.45
CA TYR A 87 -9.36 0.22 3.56
C TYR A 87 -10.01 -1.02 4.20
N THR A 88 -9.68 -1.30 5.45
CA THR A 88 -10.14 -2.51 6.13
C THR A 88 -11.62 -2.46 6.47
N ILE A 89 -12.13 -1.29 6.89
CA ILE A 89 -13.57 -1.05 7.05
C ILE A 89 -14.29 -1.21 5.69
N GLY A 90 -13.76 -0.64 4.62
CA GLY A 90 -14.30 -0.82 3.28
C GLY A 90 -14.32 -2.30 2.86
N LEU A 91 -13.26 -3.05 3.14
CA LEU A 91 -13.16 -4.48 2.84
C LEU A 91 -14.17 -5.32 3.65
N SER A 92 -14.48 -4.95 4.89
CA SER A 92 -15.50 -5.64 5.70
C SER A 92 -16.90 -5.52 5.08
N LEU A 93 -17.18 -4.39 4.43
CA LEU A 93 -18.48 -4.06 3.83
C LEU A 93 -18.64 -4.54 2.39
N THR A 94 -17.57 -5.05 1.75
CA THR A 94 -17.58 -5.43 0.34
C THR A 94 -16.85 -6.76 0.09
N SER A 95 -16.86 -7.23 -1.16
CA SER A 95 -16.07 -8.40 -1.56
C SER A 95 -14.62 -8.02 -1.89
N PRO A 96 -13.67 -8.97 -1.80
CA PRO A 96 -12.28 -8.73 -2.20
C PRO A 96 -12.14 -8.27 -3.66
N SER A 97 -12.97 -8.81 -4.56
CA SER A 97 -12.99 -8.43 -5.99
C SER A 97 -13.36 -6.96 -6.17
N ASN A 98 -14.44 -6.49 -5.51
CA ASN A 98 -14.85 -5.09 -5.57
C ASN A 98 -13.80 -4.16 -4.95
N SER A 99 -13.18 -4.58 -3.83
CA SER A 99 -12.09 -3.84 -3.21
C SER A 99 -10.88 -3.70 -4.14
N SER A 100 -10.56 -4.75 -4.89
CA SER A 100 -9.49 -4.74 -5.89
C SER A 100 -9.76 -3.78 -7.05
N ILE A 101 -11.01 -3.70 -7.53
CA ILE A 101 -11.41 -2.73 -8.57
C ILE A 101 -11.23 -1.30 -8.05
N MET A 102 -11.67 -1.02 -6.82
CA MET A 102 -11.50 0.29 -6.21
C MET A 102 -10.01 0.66 -6.04
N THR A 103 -9.19 -0.30 -5.61
CA THR A 103 -7.74 -0.10 -5.45
C THR A 103 -7.05 0.17 -6.79
N THR A 104 -7.54 -0.43 -7.88
CA THR A 104 -7.04 -0.16 -9.24
C THR A 104 -7.23 1.31 -9.66
N SER A 105 -8.15 2.04 -9.05
CA SER A 105 -8.34 3.46 -9.31
C SER A 105 -7.30 4.36 -8.63
N MET A 106 -6.51 3.85 -7.67
CA MET A 106 -5.52 4.65 -6.92
C MET A 106 -4.53 5.41 -7.81
N PRO A 107 -3.96 4.83 -8.89
CA PRO A 107 -3.03 5.58 -9.76
C PRO A 107 -3.68 6.79 -10.42
N ILE A 108 -4.98 6.73 -10.72
CA ILE A 108 -5.73 7.86 -11.30
C ILE A 108 -5.81 9.00 -10.27
N PHE A 109 -6.24 8.68 -9.04
CA PHE A 109 -6.30 9.68 -7.96
C PHE A 109 -4.92 10.24 -7.62
N ALA A 110 -3.89 9.39 -7.57
CA ALA A 110 -2.51 9.83 -7.34
C ALA A 110 -2.04 10.81 -8.42
N MET A 111 -2.34 10.54 -9.69
CA MET A 111 -1.99 11.43 -10.80
C MET A 111 -2.71 12.78 -10.70
N ILE A 112 -4.02 12.78 -10.36
CA ILE A 112 -4.81 14.01 -10.20
C ILE A 112 -4.29 14.83 -9.01
N LEU A 113 -4.06 14.18 -7.86
CA LEU A 113 -3.57 14.86 -6.65
C LEU A 113 -2.15 15.39 -6.84
N SER A 114 -1.27 14.66 -7.53
CA SER A 114 0.07 15.12 -7.89
C SER A 114 0.01 16.39 -8.75
N PHE A 115 -0.91 16.42 -9.72
CA PHE A 115 -1.12 17.62 -10.52
C PHE A 115 -1.62 18.80 -9.68
N LEU A 116 -2.61 18.59 -8.80
CA LEU A 116 -3.22 19.64 -8.01
C LEU A 116 -2.31 20.17 -6.89
N ILE A 117 -1.61 19.28 -6.18
CA ILE A 117 -0.83 19.62 -4.97
C ILE A 117 0.61 19.97 -5.35
N LEU A 118 1.26 19.10 -6.15
CA LEU A 118 2.67 19.24 -6.52
C LEU A 118 2.85 20.07 -7.80
N LYS A 119 1.73 20.40 -8.49
CA LYS A 119 1.72 21.11 -9.78
C LYS A 119 2.56 20.39 -10.86
N GLU A 120 2.68 19.07 -10.75
CA GLU A 120 3.36 18.27 -11.77
C GLU A 120 2.52 18.17 -13.03
N PRO A 121 3.09 18.43 -14.24
CA PRO A 121 2.33 18.34 -15.48
C PRO A 121 1.90 16.91 -15.77
N ILE A 122 0.62 16.72 -16.08
CA ILE A 122 0.11 15.45 -16.59
C ILE A 122 0.54 15.32 -18.05
N THR A 123 1.52 14.49 -18.32
CA THR A 123 1.95 14.19 -19.69
C THR A 123 1.04 13.12 -20.31
N TRP A 124 0.82 13.21 -21.61
CA TRP A 124 0.03 12.20 -22.35
C TRP A 124 0.53 10.77 -22.12
N LYS A 125 1.86 10.58 -22.03
CA LYS A 125 2.46 9.27 -21.74
C LYS A 125 2.05 8.73 -20.38
N LYS A 126 2.05 9.58 -19.34
CA LYS A 126 1.57 9.20 -17.98
C LYS A 126 0.09 8.85 -18.01
N ALA A 127 -0.75 9.67 -18.64
CA ALA A 127 -2.18 9.45 -18.72
C ALA A 127 -2.54 8.15 -19.44
N ILE A 128 -1.97 7.90 -20.61
CA ILE A 128 -2.20 6.67 -21.37
C ILE A 128 -1.73 5.44 -20.58
N GLY A 129 -0.53 5.49 -19.97
CA GLY A 129 -0.01 4.39 -19.16
C GLY A 129 -0.91 4.03 -17.99
N VAL A 130 -1.41 5.03 -17.26
CA VAL A 130 -2.35 4.83 -16.15
C VAL A 130 -3.67 4.24 -16.64
N LEU A 131 -4.25 4.78 -17.72
CA LEU A 131 -5.51 4.26 -18.28
C LEU A 131 -5.37 2.82 -18.78
N MET A 132 -4.29 2.49 -19.49
CA MET A 132 -4.03 1.12 -19.94
C MET A 132 -3.84 0.16 -18.76
N GLY A 133 -3.09 0.56 -17.74
CA GLY A 133 -2.89 -0.26 -16.54
C GLY A 133 -4.20 -0.51 -15.80
N CYS A 134 -4.99 0.52 -15.56
CA CYS A 134 -6.28 0.41 -14.88
C CYS A 134 -7.28 -0.43 -15.70
N SER A 135 -7.38 -0.22 -17.01
CA SER A 135 -8.28 -1.01 -17.86
C SER A 135 -7.88 -2.49 -17.90
N GLY A 136 -6.60 -2.80 -18.02
CA GLY A 136 -6.10 -4.17 -17.99
C GLY A 136 -6.41 -4.87 -16.65
N ALA A 137 -6.17 -4.21 -15.54
CA ALA A 137 -6.49 -4.75 -14.22
C ALA A 137 -8.01 -4.95 -14.02
N CYS A 138 -8.84 -4.00 -14.44
CA CYS A 138 -10.30 -4.15 -14.40
C CYS A 138 -10.79 -5.34 -15.24
N ILE A 139 -10.26 -5.54 -16.44
CA ILE A 139 -10.61 -6.68 -17.28
C ILE A 139 -10.29 -7.99 -16.57
N ILE A 140 -9.09 -8.13 -15.99
CA ILE A 140 -8.68 -9.33 -15.27
C ILE A 140 -9.61 -9.60 -14.08
N ILE A 141 -9.94 -8.58 -13.30
CA ILE A 141 -10.80 -8.74 -12.11
C ILE A 141 -12.22 -9.14 -12.54
N LEU A 142 -12.77 -8.53 -13.59
CA LEU A 142 -14.12 -8.85 -14.07
C LEU A 142 -14.22 -10.21 -14.73
N THR A 143 -13.13 -10.71 -15.34
CA THR A 143 -13.11 -12.05 -15.96
C THR A 143 -12.82 -13.17 -14.96
N SER A 144 -12.30 -12.85 -13.78
CA SER A 144 -12.00 -13.82 -12.71
C SER A 144 -13.04 -13.83 -11.58
N ALA A 145 -14.06 -12.99 -11.66
CA ALA A 145 -15.19 -12.94 -10.74
C ALA A 145 -16.37 -13.75 -11.25
#